data_09189a9613804b976217e78adedce5f6
#
_entry.id   09189a9613804b976217e78adedce5f6
#
_cell.length_a   1.000
_cell.length_b   1.000
_cell.length_c   1.000
_cell.angle_alpha   90.00
_cell.angle_beta   90.00
_cell.angle_gamma   90.00
#
_symmetry.space_group_name_H-M   'P 1'
#
loop_
_entity.id
_entity.type
_entity.pdbx_description
1 polymer ?
#
loop_
_entity_poly.entity_id
_entity_poly.type
_entity_poly.pdbx_seq_one_letter_code
_entity_poly.pdbx_strand_id
1 'polypeptide(L)'
;MAERRKIKTEKGLALVPGANKLSDGYNFVLEVPEGSNASLVLYKKRARKPFVEIPFTEENRTGNMYALAIPDFKSEDYEYNFMVDGKVYTDPCAYRILGRERFGAAADSDPHKVRCGFLKNEVFDWENDRNPQVPYYEMVLYKLHVRGYTKANRSIRGVKGTFQALEEMIPYWKELGINTIELMPAYEFMESGIASDPTTAGMVSEKRTEGRVNFWGYIPGYYFAPKRSYCATDDPEKEFKTLIKKLHQAGIACIMEMYFPKESNPVVTLRALQFWKLYYHVDGFHVLGEGVPTELLMHDAILSDTKLMFHDFNEDQVIRKKNPAGKCIAQYNPGFLQDMRCFLKSDEDMVGAAAYR
;
A
#
# COMPACT_ATOMS: atom_id res chain seq x y z
N MET A 1 5.55 -43.66 5.11
CA MET A 1 4.65 -42.52 5.09
C MET A 1 5.05 -41.61 6.24
N ALA A 2 5.67 -40.48 5.98
CA ALA A 2 6.05 -39.54 7.07
C ALA A 2 4.75 -39.01 7.70
N GLU A 3 4.59 -39.16 9.00
CA GLU A 3 3.53 -38.55 9.78
C GLU A 3 3.52 -37.04 9.46
N ARG A 4 2.47 -36.58 8.78
CA ARG A 4 2.21 -35.15 8.65
C ARG A 4 2.00 -34.62 10.08
N ARG A 5 3.00 -33.97 10.68
CA ARG A 5 2.84 -33.27 11.95
C ARG A 5 1.62 -32.37 11.81
N LYS A 6 0.55 -32.68 12.54
CA LYS A 6 -0.68 -31.91 12.56
C LYS A 6 -0.33 -30.54 13.17
N ILE A 7 -0.49 -29.46 12.40
CA ILE A 7 -0.29 -28.12 12.93
C ILE A 7 -1.33 -27.89 14.03
N LYS A 8 -0.87 -27.53 15.23
CA LYS A 8 -1.76 -27.19 16.33
C LYS A 8 -2.42 -25.85 16.02
N THR A 9 -3.72 -25.77 16.18
CA THR A 9 -4.51 -24.56 15.97
C THR A 9 -5.36 -24.28 17.20
N GLU A 10 -5.62 -23.00 17.44
CA GLU A 10 -6.47 -22.50 18.52
C GLU A 10 -7.43 -21.44 17.97
N LYS A 11 -8.46 -21.10 18.75
CA LYS A 11 -9.34 -20.00 18.39
C LYS A 11 -8.52 -18.70 18.37
N GLY A 12 -8.60 -17.97 17.27
CA GLY A 12 -7.94 -16.68 17.12
C GLY A 12 -8.79 -15.51 17.63
N LEU A 13 -8.23 -14.31 17.51
CA LEU A 13 -8.86 -13.05 17.88
C LEU A 13 -9.26 -12.27 16.61
N ALA A 14 -10.55 -12.10 16.35
CA ALA A 14 -11.11 -11.53 15.13
C ALA A 14 -11.10 -9.98 15.10
N LEU A 15 -10.01 -9.33 15.53
CA LEU A 15 -9.94 -7.86 15.60
C LEU A 15 -9.28 -7.24 14.36
N VAL A 16 -8.28 -7.91 13.81
CA VAL A 16 -7.38 -7.34 12.81
C VAL A 16 -7.30 -8.30 11.64
N PRO A 17 -7.91 -7.97 10.46
CA PRO A 17 -7.80 -8.79 9.27
C PRO A 17 -6.35 -9.04 8.84
N GLY A 18 -6.09 -10.19 8.23
CA GLY A 18 -4.79 -10.62 7.75
C GLY A 18 -4.03 -11.51 8.73
N ALA A 19 -2.74 -11.72 8.47
CA ALA A 19 -1.84 -12.50 9.30
C ALA A 19 -1.12 -11.61 10.30
N ASN A 20 -1.49 -11.72 11.57
CA ASN A 20 -1.01 -10.86 12.64
C ASN A 20 -0.09 -11.64 13.59
N LYS A 21 1.08 -11.07 13.90
CA LYS A 21 2.03 -11.68 14.83
C LYS A 21 1.49 -11.63 16.26
N LEU A 22 1.58 -12.73 16.97
CA LEU A 22 1.36 -12.86 18.41
C LEU A 22 2.69 -12.95 19.13
N SER A 23 2.66 -12.96 20.47
CA SER A 23 3.86 -13.19 21.30
C SER A 23 4.52 -14.53 21.00
N ASP A 24 3.73 -15.56 20.70
CA ASP A 24 4.13 -16.95 20.54
C ASP A 24 3.61 -17.62 19.25
N GLY A 25 3.30 -16.84 18.21
CA GLY A 25 2.79 -17.41 16.98
C GLY A 25 2.17 -16.39 16.03
N TYR A 26 1.15 -16.82 15.29
CA TYR A 26 0.42 -15.98 14.36
C TYR A 26 -1.09 -16.20 14.45
N ASN A 27 -1.84 -15.11 14.30
CA ASN A 27 -3.29 -15.08 14.21
C ASN A 27 -3.70 -14.72 12.77
N PHE A 28 -4.46 -15.59 12.14
CA PHE A 28 -4.95 -15.42 10.77
C PHE A 28 -6.43 -15.06 10.81
N VAL A 29 -6.78 -13.91 10.24
CA VAL A 29 -8.13 -13.37 10.29
C VAL A 29 -8.62 -13.04 8.88
N LEU A 30 -9.80 -13.55 8.55
CA LEU A 30 -10.43 -13.38 7.25
C LEU A 30 -11.90 -13.00 7.42
N GLU A 31 -12.36 -12.00 6.67
CA GLU A 31 -13.77 -11.70 6.49
C GLU A 31 -14.32 -12.56 5.34
N VAL A 32 -15.44 -13.22 5.56
CA VAL A 32 -16.06 -14.13 4.57
C VAL A 32 -17.55 -13.87 4.50
N PRO A 33 -18.17 -13.96 3.31
CA PRO A 33 -19.61 -13.92 3.18
C PRO A 33 -20.30 -15.00 4.03
N GLU A 34 -21.50 -14.70 4.49
CA GLU A 34 -22.28 -15.67 5.26
C GLU A 34 -22.50 -16.97 4.45
N GLY A 35 -22.33 -18.11 5.11
CA GLY A 35 -22.52 -19.44 4.50
C GLY A 35 -21.35 -19.96 3.68
N SER A 36 -20.28 -19.18 3.50
CA SER A 36 -19.08 -19.64 2.78
C SER A 36 -18.15 -20.45 3.65
N ASN A 37 -17.50 -21.45 3.06
CA ASN A 37 -16.43 -22.22 3.70
C ASN A 37 -15.08 -21.57 3.45
N ALA A 38 -14.26 -21.46 4.48
CA ALA A 38 -12.94 -20.86 4.37
C ALA A 38 -11.85 -21.79 4.94
N SER A 39 -10.64 -21.66 4.38
CA SER A 39 -9.45 -22.39 4.83
C SER A 39 -8.21 -21.48 4.73
N LEU A 40 -7.26 -21.71 5.64
CA LEU A 40 -5.92 -21.18 5.54
C LEU A 40 -5.06 -22.16 4.74
N VAL A 41 -4.44 -21.72 3.66
CA VAL A 41 -3.53 -22.52 2.85
C VAL A 41 -2.10 -22.09 3.14
N LEU A 42 -1.30 -22.99 3.70
CA LEU A 42 0.11 -22.75 3.98
C LEU A 42 1.01 -23.42 2.94
N TYR A 43 2.07 -22.73 2.59
CA TYR A 43 3.11 -23.21 1.68
C TYR A 43 4.45 -23.21 2.41
N LYS A 44 5.29 -24.19 2.19
CA LYS A 44 6.70 -24.08 2.52
C LYS A 44 7.36 -23.12 1.54
N LYS A 45 8.30 -22.29 2.02
CA LYS A 45 9.04 -21.37 1.14
C LYS A 45 9.60 -22.11 -0.08
N ARG A 46 9.43 -21.50 -1.25
CA ARG A 46 9.87 -22.02 -2.55
C ARG A 46 9.18 -23.32 -3.01
N ALA A 47 8.25 -23.88 -2.24
CA ALA A 47 7.48 -25.04 -2.69
C ALA A 47 6.46 -24.63 -3.76
N ARG A 48 6.21 -25.49 -4.75
CA ARG A 48 5.22 -25.23 -5.80
C ARG A 48 3.79 -25.52 -5.38
N LYS A 49 3.61 -26.43 -4.42
CA LYS A 49 2.29 -26.93 -4.00
C LYS A 49 2.01 -26.55 -2.55
N PRO A 50 0.73 -26.44 -2.16
CA PRO A 50 0.34 -26.29 -0.77
C PRO A 50 0.98 -27.39 0.11
N PHE A 51 1.44 -26.96 1.29
CA PHE A 51 1.95 -27.86 2.32
C PHE A 51 0.80 -28.43 3.14
N VAL A 52 -0.14 -27.58 3.54
CA VAL A 52 -1.33 -27.96 4.29
C VAL A 52 -2.43 -26.93 4.06
N GLU A 53 -3.66 -27.42 4.09
CA GLU A 53 -4.88 -26.65 4.15
C GLU A 53 -5.51 -26.87 5.52
N ILE A 54 -5.84 -25.77 6.22
CA ILE A 54 -6.41 -25.76 7.56
C ILE A 54 -7.79 -25.10 7.46
N PRO A 55 -8.89 -25.87 7.58
CA PRO A 55 -10.23 -25.28 7.52
C PRO A 55 -10.50 -24.41 8.74
N PHE A 56 -11.18 -23.29 8.54
CA PHE A 56 -11.83 -22.56 9.61
C PHE A 56 -13.12 -23.29 9.98
N THR A 57 -13.40 -23.38 11.27
CA THR A 57 -14.59 -24.02 11.81
C THR A 57 -15.52 -22.95 12.43
N GLU A 58 -16.74 -23.31 12.75
CA GLU A 58 -17.67 -22.41 13.46
C GLU A 58 -17.11 -21.93 14.81
N GLU A 59 -16.23 -22.68 15.45
CA GLU A 59 -15.55 -22.25 16.68
C GLU A 59 -14.61 -21.04 16.44
N ASN A 60 -14.09 -20.91 15.21
CA ASN A 60 -13.23 -19.79 14.80
C ASN A 60 -14.02 -18.55 14.39
N ARG A 61 -15.35 -18.62 14.31
CA ARG A 61 -16.20 -17.57 13.75
C ARG A 61 -16.65 -16.56 14.81
N THR A 62 -16.72 -15.29 14.37
CA THR A 62 -17.32 -14.18 15.12
C THR A 62 -17.96 -13.22 14.10
N GLY A 63 -19.28 -13.22 13.98
CA GLY A 63 -19.96 -12.51 12.89
C GLY A 63 -19.55 -13.09 11.53
N ASN A 64 -19.13 -12.25 10.61
CA ASN A 64 -18.58 -12.65 9.31
C ASN A 64 -17.05 -12.84 9.31
N MET A 65 -16.42 -12.78 10.48
CA MET A 65 -14.97 -12.94 10.62
C MET A 65 -14.63 -14.34 11.10
N TYR A 66 -13.65 -14.97 10.45
CA TYR A 66 -12.96 -16.14 10.95
C TYR A 66 -11.60 -15.77 11.51
N ALA A 67 -11.24 -16.31 12.66
CA ALA A 67 -9.95 -16.10 13.29
C ALA A 67 -9.37 -17.41 13.83
N LEU A 68 -8.15 -17.75 13.40
CA LEU A 68 -7.43 -18.96 13.76
C LEU A 68 -6.01 -18.61 14.19
N ALA A 69 -5.61 -19.03 15.38
CA ALA A 69 -4.26 -18.87 15.87
C ALA A 69 -3.45 -20.14 15.69
N ILE A 70 -2.17 -20.00 15.33
CA ILE A 70 -1.20 -21.07 15.26
C ILE A 70 -0.06 -20.74 16.25
N PRO A 71 -0.02 -21.39 17.42
CA PRO A 71 1.07 -21.25 18.38
C PRO A 71 2.40 -21.74 17.80
N ASP A 72 3.51 -21.18 18.29
CA ASP A 72 4.88 -21.55 17.87
C ASP A 72 5.13 -21.49 16.36
N PHE A 73 4.37 -20.66 15.65
CA PHE A 73 4.45 -20.55 14.18
C PHE A 73 5.69 -19.78 13.74
N LYS A 74 6.55 -20.42 12.98
CA LYS A 74 7.77 -19.83 12.39
C LYS A 74 7.47 -19.27 11.01
N SER A 75 7.07 -18.01 10.95
CA SER A 75 6.67 -17.33 9.71
C SER A 75 7.77 -17.30 8.64
N GLU A 76 9.03 -17.38 9.04
CA GLU A 76 10.19 -17.45 8.14
C GLU A 76 10.24 -18.71 7.28
N ASP A 77 9.53 -19.78 7.64
CA ASP A 77 9.49 -21.04 6.91
C ASP A 77 8.31 -21.15 5.93
N TYR A 78 7.37 -20.22 6.01
CA TYR A 78 6.09 -20.36 5.32
C TYR A 78 5.72 -19.15 4.48
N GLU A 79 4.79 -19.38 3.57
CA GLU A 79 3.97 -18.45 2.82
C GLU A 79 2.52 -18.88 2.98
N TYR A 80 1.55 -18.00 2.71
CA TYR A 80 0.14 -18.38 2.87
C TYR A 80 -0.76 -17.75 1.81
N ASN A 81 -1.95 -18.29 1.68
CA ASN A 81 -3.14 -17.69 1.08
C ASN A 81 -4.36 -18.14 1.87
N PHE A 82 -5.50 -17.53 1.57
CA PHE A 82 -6.77 -18.05 2.00
C PHE A 82 -7.44 -18.82 0.86
N MET A 83 -8.37 -19.69 1.20
CA MET A 83 -9.25 -20.34 0.24
C MET A 83 -10.69 -20.16 0.72
N VAL A 84 -11.60 -19.78 -0.18
CA VAL A 84 -13.03 -19.61 0.10
C VAL A 84 -13.79 -20.35 -1.00
N ASP A 85 -14.69 -21.25 -0.61
CA ASP A 85 -15.50 -22.07 -1.52
C ASP A 85 -14.67 -22.75 -2.63
N GLY A 86 -13.48 -23.26 -2.25
CA GLY A 86 -12.56 -23.95 -3.15
C GLY A 86 -11.72 -23.05 -4.07
N LYS A 87 -11.83 -21.74 -3.97
CA LYS A 87 -10.99 -20.79 -4.71
C LYS A 87 -9.91 -20.20 -3.81
N VAL A 88 -8.69 -20.12 -4.34
CA VAL A 88 -7.55 -19.52 -3.63
C VAL A 88 -7.55 -18.01 -3.81
N TYR A 89 -7.37 -17.29 -2.72
CA TYR A 89 -7.33 -15.83 -2.66
C TYR A 89 -6.08 -15.35 -1.93
N THR A 90 -5.50 -14.28 -2.49
CA THR A 90 -4.42 -13.56 -1.85
C THR A 90 -5.01 -12.61 -0.80
N ASP A 91 -4.49 -12.62 0.41
CA ASP A 91 -4.95 -11.76 1.51
C ASP A 91 -4.75 -10.27 1.17
N PRO A 92 -5.80 -9.46 1.15
CA PRO A 92 -5.70 -8.03 0.87
C PRO A 92 -4.95 -7.24 1.95
N CYS A 93 -4.88 -7.79 3.16
CA CYS A 93 -4.15 -7.22 4.29
C CYS A 93 -2.73 -7.78 4.42
N ALA A 94 -2.24 -8.54 3.43
CA ALA A 94 -0.89 -9.09 3.46
C ALA A 94 0.18 -8.00 3.40
N TYR A 95 1.21 -8.16 4.20
CA TYR A 95 2.36 -7.24 4.27
C TYR A 95 3.39 -7.48 3.16
N ARG A 96 3.34 -8.62 2.50
CA ARG A 96 4.21 -8.98 1.38
C ARG A 96 3.44 -9.81 0.37
N ILE A 97 3.63 -9.49 -0.91
CA ILE A 97 3.09 -10.27 -2.03
C ILE A 97 4.26 -10.84 -2.81
N LEU A 98 4.22 -12.12 -3.08
CA LEU A 98 5.23 -12.90 -3.78
C LEU A 98 4.66 -13.41 -5.11
N GLY A 99 5.53 -13.67 -6.08
CA GLY A 99 5.11 -14.16 -7.40
C GLY A 99 4.74 -13.05 -8.39
N ARG A 100 5.04 -11.76 -8.06
CA ARG A 100 4.74 -10.58 -8.88
C ARG A 100 5.96 -9.72 -9.13
N GLU A 101 7.10 -10.36 -9.36
CA GLU A 101 8.39 -9.70 -9.53
C GLU A 101 8.48 -8.90 -10.84
N ARG A 102 7.72 -9.33 -11.86
CA ARG A 102 7.80 -8.74 -13.21
C ARG A 102 6.58 -7.85 -13.48
N PHE A 103 6.83 -6.55 -13.63
CA PHE A 103 5.79 -5.57 -13.98
C PHE A 103 5.14 -5.89 -15.33
N GLY A 104 3.80 -5.86 -15.36
CA GLY A 104 3.00 -6.10 -16.56
C GLY A 104 3.01 -7.55 -17.05
N ALA A 105 3.50 -8.49 -16.25
CA ALA A 105 3.38 -9.91 -16.57
C ALA A 105 1.90 -10.30 -16.66
N ALA A 106 1.56 -11.16 -17.60
CA ALA A 106 0.23 -11.73 -17.68
C ALA A 106 -0.12 -12.47 -16.37
N ALA A 107 -1.41 -12.45 -16.00
CA ALA A 107 -1.88 -13.24 -14.87
C ALA A 107 -1.56 -14.72 -15.13
N ASP A 108 -1.01 -15.38 -14.12
CA ASP A 108 -0.73 -16.82 -14.20
C ASP A 108 -2.03 -17.60 -14.00
N SER A 109 -2.17 -18.72 -14.69
CA SER A 109 -3.30 -19.62 -14.54
C SER A 109 -3.24 -20.44 -13.25
N ASP A 110 -2.05 -20.56 -12.63
CA ASP A 110 -1.86 -21.25 -11.35
C ASP A 110 -2.27 -20.31 -10.19
N PRO A 111 -3.39 -20.58 -9.50
CA PRO A 111 -3.86 -19.74 -8.40
C PRO A 111 -2.93 -19.77 -7.17
N HIS A 112 -2.00 -20.73 -7.12
CA HIS A 112 -1.03 -20.89 -6.04
C HIS A 112 0.29 -20.15 -6.28
N LYS A 113 0.44 -19.45 -7.40
CA LYS A 113 1.68 -18.76 -7.74
C LYS A 113 1.86 -17.47 -6.97
N VAL A 114 0.80 -16.65 -6.87
CA VAL A 114 0.82 -15.45 -6.05
C VAL A 114 0.50 -15.82 -4.62
N ARG A 115 1.34 -15.38 -3.69
CA ARG A 115 1.24 -15.73 -2.28
C ARG A 115 1.50 -14.57 -1.38
N CYS A 116 0.99 -14.68 -0.18
CA CYS A 116 1.23 -13.76 0.92
C CYS A 116 2.46 -14.17 1.71
N GLY A 117 3.27 -13.20 2.06
CA GLY A 117 4.36 -13.36 3.00
C GLY A 117 4.12 -12.57 4.28
N PHE A 118 4.94 -12.85 5.26
CA PHE A 118 4.91 -12.21 6.57
C PHE A 118 5.89 -11.05 6.64
N LEU A 119 5.67 -10.13 7.58
CA LEU A 119 6.68 -9.15 7.96
C LEU A 119 7.94 -9.88 8.46
N LYS A 120 9.09 -9.34 8.12
CA LYS A 120 10.35 -9.87 8.64
C LYS A 120 10.48 -9.59 10.12
N ASN A 121 11.10 -10.52 10.85
CA ASN A 121 11.44 -10.33 12.25
C ASN A 121 12.67 -9.43 12.45
N GLU A 122 13.42 -9.17 11.39
CA GLU A 122 14.61 -8.32 11.43
C GLU A 122 14.22 -6.87 11.68
N VAL A 123 14.85 -6.25 12.66
CA VAL A 123 14.69 -4.82 12.94
C VAL A 123 15.50 -4.05 11.90
N PHE A 124 14.83 -3.17 11.15
CA PHE A 124 15.53 -2.27 10.25
C PHE A 124 16.21 -1.17 11.03
N ASP A 125 17.49 -0.95 10.76
CA ASP A 125 18.27 0.12 11.40
C ASP A 125 17.97 1.47 10.75
N TRP A 126 17.10 2.22 11.37
CA TRP A 126 16.74 3.58 10.99
C TRP A 126 17.82 4.61 11.36
N GLU A 127 18.84 4.24 12.17
CA GLU A 127 19.84 5.17 12.72
C GLU A 127 19.16 6.35 13.43
N ASN A 128 19.46 7.60 13.00
CA ASN A 128 18.86 8.83 13.53
C ASN A 128 17.80 9.39 12.59
N ASP A 129 17.03 8.52 11.92
CA ASP A 129 16.00 8.93 10.98
C ASP A 129 15.01 9.92 11.60
N ARG A 130 14.73 10.99 10.91
CA ARG A 130 13.77 12.02 11.31
C ARG A 130 13.05 12.55 10.09
N ASN A 131 11.72 12.65 10.21
CA ASN A 131 10.89 13.34 9.23
C ASN A 131 11.41 14.77 9.03
N PRO A 132 11.69 15.23 7.80
CA PRO A 132 12.14 16.57 7.47
C PRO A 132 11.16 17.68 7.87
N GLN A 133 9.90 17.36 8.16
CA GLN A 133 8.84 18.28 8.60
C GLN A 133 8.67 19.52 7.72
N VAL A 134 8.84 19.36 6.41
CA VAL A 134 8.67 20.44 5.42
C VAL A 134 7.25 21.05 5.54
N PRO A 135 7.07 22.34 5.89
CA PRO A 135 5.73 22.91 5.95
C PRO A 135 5.14 23.12 4.55
N TYR A 136 3.80 23.14 4.42
CA TYR A 136 3.15 23.25 3.10
C TYR A 136 3.57 24.49 2.32
N TYR A 137 3.79 25.63 2.96
CA TYR A 137 4.18 26.88 2.30
C TYR A 137 5.64 26.92 1.80
N GLU A 138 6.46 25.95 2.23
CA GLU A 138 7.84 25.76 1.74
C GLU A 138 7.96 24.54 0.81
N MET A 139 6.88 23.82 0.63
CA MET A 139 6.92 22.53 -0.08
C MET A 139 7.09 22.74 -1.59
N VAL A 140 8.20 22.24 -2.12
CA VAL A 140 8.43 22.07 -3.55
C VAL A 140 8.28 20.57 -3.86
N LEU A 141 7.07 20.20 -4.28
CA LEU A 141 6.66 18.83 -4.48
C LEU A 141 6.92 18.36 -5.91
N TYR A 142 7.55 17.19 -6.04
CA TYR A 142 7.77 16.53 -7.33
C TYR A 142 7.09 15.15 -7.36
N LYS A 143 6.02 15.06 -8.14
CA LYS A 143 5.25 13.82 -8.31
C LYS A 143 5.89 12.93 -9.37
N LEU A 144 6.05 11.66 -9.06
CA LEU A 144 6.67 10.69 -9.97
C LEU A 144 6.11 9.26 -9.82
N HIS A 145 6.16 8.54 -10.92
CA HIS A 145 5.90 7.10 -10.96
C HIS A 145 7.21 6.33 -10.81
N VAL A 146 7.34 5.46 -9.78
CA VAL A 146 8.59 4.76 -9.43
C VAL A 146 9.26 4.14 -10.66
N ARG A 147 8.51 3.33 -11.40
CA ARG A 147 9.04 2.66 -12.59
C ARG A 147 9.26 3.63 -13.76
N GLY A 148 8.28 4.47 -14.05
CA GLY A 148 8.30 5.37 -15.22
C GLY A 148 9.46 6.36 -15.17
N TYR A 149 9.77 6.87 -14.00
CA TYR A 149 10.76 7.92 -13.81
C TYR A 149 12.18 7.48 -14.14
N THR A 150 12.56 6.26 -13.80
CA THR A 150 13.94 5.78 -13.99
C THR A 150 14.12 4.79 -15.13
N LYS A 151 13.03 4.17 -15.65
CA LYS A 151 13.13 3.06 -16.62
C LYS A 151 13.87 3.42 -17.90
N ALA A 152 13.61 4.60 -18.44
CA ALA A 152 14.28 5.10 -19.66
C ALA A 152 15.50 5.98 -19.36
N ASN A 153 15.78 6.31 -18.10
CA ASN A 153 16.88 7.19 -17.72
C ASN A 153 18.22 6.49 -17.91
N ARG A 154 19.09 7.07 -18.75
CA ARG A 154 20.40 6.50 -19.09
C ARG A 154 21.46 6.71 -18.01
N SER A 155 21.26 7.68 -17.10
CA SER A 155 22.21 7.97 -16.01
C SER A 155 22.13 6.96 -14.85
N ILE A 156 21.03 6.23 -14.72
CA ILE A 156 20.82 5.22 -13.67
C ILE A 156 21.73 4.02 -13.94
N ARG A 157 22.53 3.66 -12.95
CA ARG A 157 23.46 2.54 -12.97
C ARG A 157 22.87 1.24 -12.43
N GLY A 158 21.99 1.35 -11.42
CA GLY A 158 21.32 0.24 -10.79
C GLY A 158 20.17 -0.34 -11.61
N VAL A 159 19.32 -1.12 -10.97
CA VAL A 159 18.16 -1.76 -11.59
C VAL A 159 17.06 -0.71 -11.84
N LYS A 160 16.90 -0.32 -13.10
CA LYS A 160 15.97 0.73 -13.51
C LYS A 160 14.50 0.36 -13.23
N GLY A 161 13.73 1.35 -12.81
CA GLY A 161 12.30 1.19 -12.53
C GLY A 161 12.02 0.64 -11.14
N THR A 162 12.95 0.82 -10.20
CA THR A 162 12.87 0.31 -8.83
C THR A 162 13.02 1.42 -7.79
N PHE A 163 12.70 1.13 -6.55
CA PHE A 163 12.94 2.02 -5.42
C PHE A 163 14.42 2.36 -5.27
N GLN A 164 15.30 1.37 -5.46
CA GLN A 164 16.75 1.58 -5.44
C GLN A 164 17.22 2.57 -6.52
N ALA A 165 16.61 2.54 -7.71
CA ALA A 165 16.97 3.50 -8.77
C ALA A 165 16.58 4.94 -8.43
N LEU A 166 15.56 5.15 -7.61
CA LEU A 166 15.18 6.47 -7.13
C LEU A 166 16.23 7.08 -6.20
N GLU A 167 16.96 6.26 -5.44
CA GLU A 167 18.03 6.73 -4.57
C GLU A 167 19.13 7.48 -5.38
N GLU A 168 19.42 7.02 -6.60
CA GLU A 168 20.40 7.67 -7.49
C GLU A 168 19.94 9.04 -7.99
N MET A 169 18.65 9.38 -7.87
CA MET A 169 18.09 10.66 -8.30
C MET A 169 18.09 11.72 -7.18
N ILE A 170 18.39 11.37 -5.95
CA ILE A 170 18.40 12.29 -4.81
C ILE A 170 19.28 13.53 -5.05
N PRO A 171 20.53 13.41 -5.56
CA PRO A 171 21.35 14.59 -5.85
C PRO A 171 20.70 15.55 -6.85
N TYR A 172 20.09 15.01 -7.90
CA TYR A 172 19.39 15.80 -8.91
C TYR A 172 18.17 16.55 -8.33
N TRP A 173 17.39 15.91 -7.47
CA TRP A 173 16.26 16.58 -6.81
C TRP A 173 16.73 17.72 -5.89
N LYS A 174 17.84 17.53 -5.20
CA LYS A 174 18.43 18.61 -4.38
C LYS A 174 18.90 19.77 -5.23
N GLU A 175 19.52 19.52 -6.37
CA GLU A 175 19.95 20.55 -7.32
C GLU A 175 18.76 21.37 -7.85
N LEU A 176 17.62 20.70 -8.10
CA LEU A 176 16.37 21.37 -8.50
C LEU A 176 15.66 22.12 -7.37
N GLY A 177 16.11 22.00 -6.12
CA GLY A 177 15.45 22.60 -4.95
C GLY A 177 14.20 21.86 -4.50
N ILE A 178 14.01 20.61 -4.93
CA ILE A 178 12.89 19.75 -4.53
C ILE A 178 13.13 19.27 -3.10
N ASN A 179 12.13 19.45 -2.24
CA ASN A 179 12.18 19.05 -0.83
C ASN A 179 11.07 18.03 -0.46
N THR A 180 10.22 17.65 -1.41
CA THR A 180 9.17 16.66 -1.20
C THR A 180 8.97 15.84 -2.48
N ILE A 181 9.01 14.51 -2.35
CA ILE A 181 8.69 13.57 -3.42
C ILE A 181 7.29 13.00 -3.16
N GLU A 182 6.44 13.00 -4.20
CA GLU A 182 5.17 12.29 -4.19
C GLU A 182 5.26 11.06 -5.07
N LEU A 183 5.21 9.88 -4.45
CA LEU A 183 5.18 8.61 -5.17
C LEU A 183 3.76 8.28 -5.60
N MET A 184 3.52 8.15 -6.90
CA MET A 184 2.31 7.50 -7.41
C MET A 184 2.20 6.09 -6.82
N PRO A 185 1.03 5.41 -6.87
CA PRO A 185 0.80 4.18 -6.14
C PRO A 185 2.00 3.24 -6.09
N ALA A 186 2.60 3.11 -4.90
CA ALA A 186 3.79 2.31 -4.64
C ALA A 186 3.50 1.07 -3.77
N TYR A 187 2.24 0.89 -3.33
CA TYR A 187 1.74 -0.35 -2.77
C TYR A 187 1.49 -1.38 -3.87
N GLU A 188 1.34 -2.65 -3.50
CA GLU A 188 1.10 -3.73 -4.48
C GLU A 188 -0.29 -3.63 -5.09
N PHE A 189 -0.39 -3.73 -6.42
CA PHE A 189 -1.62 -3.75 -7.19
C PHE A 189 -1.49 -4.66 -8.42
N MET A 190 -2.63 -5.06 -9.01
CA MET A 190 -2.62 -5.89 -10.21
C MET A 190 -2.45 -5.05 -11.48
N GLU A 191 -1.37 -5.27 -12.22
CA GLU A 191 -1.13 -4.59 -13.50
C GLU A 191 -1.89 -5.24 -14.67
N SER A 192 -2.11 -6.56 -14.59
CA SER A 192 -2.75 -7.35 -15.66
C SER A 192 -3.73 -8.35 -15.07
N GLY A 193 -4.75 -8.70 -15.83
CA GLY A 193 -5.80 -9.64 -15.41
C GLY A 193 -7.02 -8.95 -14.80
N ILE A 194 -8.06 -9.71 -14.53
CA ILE A 194 -9.27 -9.28 -13.84
C ILE A 194 -9.06 -9.62 -12.36
N ALA A 195 -8.92 -8.60 -11.53
CA ALA A 195 -8.99 -8.80 -10.10
C ALA A 195 -10.47 -8.92 -9.70
N SER A 196 -11.03 -10.11 -9.83
CA SER A 196 -12.29 -10.45 -9.19
C SER A 196 -11.96 -11.18 -7.91
N ASP A 197 -11.84 -10.47 -6.82
CA ASP A 197 -11.76 -11.09 -5.50
C ASP A 197 -13.04 -10.77 -4.73
N PRO A 198 -14.00 -11.71 -4.68
CA PRO A 198 -15.26 -11.49 -3.96
C PRO A 198 -15.10 -11.58 -2.44
N THR A 199 -13.94 -12.02 -1.92
CA THR A 199 -13.74 -12.18 -0.48
C THR A 199 -13.32 -10.91 0.22
N THR A 200 -12.89 -9.92 -0.53
CA THR A 200 -12.42 -8.68 0.04
C THR A 200 -13.53 -7.65 -0.05
N ALA A 201 -14.26 -7.48 1.04
CA ALA A 201 -15.21 -6.39 1.16
C ALA A 201 -14.57 -5.07 0.69
N GLY A 202 -15.04 -4.55 -0.43
CA GLY A 202 -14.53 -3.31 -1.03
C GLY A 202 -13.48 -3.43 -2.13
N MET A 203 -13.08 -4.63 -2.57
CA MET A 203 -12.23 -4.78 -3.76
C MET A 203 -13.08 -5.09 -4.99
N VAL A 204 -13.63 -4.08 -5.62
CA VAL A 204 -14.33 -4.22 -6.88
C VAL A 204 -13.34 -4.12 -8.04
N SER A 205 -13.31 -5.14 -8.90
CA SER A 205 -12.53 -5.08 -10.13
C SER A 205 -13.24 -4.24 -11.17
N GLU A 206 -12.60 -3.18 -11.64
CA GLU A 206 -13.04 -2.56 -12.89
C GLU A 206 -12.83 -3.53 -14.05
N LYS A 207 -13.84 -3.65 -14.93
CA LYS A 207 -13.73 -4.41 -16.19
C LYS A 207 -12.57 -3.85 -17.00
N ARG A 208 -11.50 -4.63 -17.14
CA ARG A 208 -10.38 -4.29 -18.00
C ARG A 208 -10.65 -4.71 -19.45
N THR A 209 -10.27 -3.84 -20.36
CA THR A 209 -10.08 -4.23 -21.75
C THR A 209 -8.88 -5.18 -21.84
N GLU A 210 -9.09 -6.39 -22.36
CA GLU A 210 -8.05 -7.39 -22.59
C GLU A 210 -6.79 -6.77 -23.24
N GLY A 211 -5.62 -7.14 -22.73
CA GLY A 211 -4.33 -6.77 -23.30
C GLY A 211 -3.72 -5.45 -22.82
N ARG A 212 -4.40 -4.64 -22.02
CA ARG A 212 -3.84 -3.40 -21.47
C ARG A 212 -3.28 -3.59 -20.07
N VAL A 213 -2.06 -3.07 -19.85
CA VAL A 213 -1.42 -3.03 -18.53
C VAL A 213 -1.90 -1.80 -17.78
N ASN A 214 -2.34 -1.96 -16.53
CA ASN A 214 -2.55 -0.84 -15.62
C ASN A 214 -1.18 -0.32 -15.17
N PHE A 215 -0.77 0.75 -15.81
CA PHE A 215 0.53 1.35 -15.53
C PHE A 215 0.53 2.18 -14.24
N TRP A 216 -0.57 2.90 -13.98
CA TRP A 216 -0.62 3.94 -12.97
C TRP A 216 -0.97 3.48 -11.55
N GLY A 217 -1.70 2.37 -11.42
CA GLY A 217 -2.03 1.79 -10.12
C GLY A 217 -3.26 2.37 -9.41
N TYR A 218 -4.07 3.21 -10.06
CA TYR A 218 -5.32 3.73 -9.48
C TYR A 218 -6.43 2.69 -9.56
N ILE A 219 -6.23 1.60 -8.85
CA ILE A 219 -7.17 0.49 -8.66
C ILE A 219 -7.03 -0.04 -7.23
N PRO A 220 -7.98 -0.85 -6.76
CA PRO A 220 -7.84 -1.59 -5.50
C PRO A 220 -6.51 -2.35 -5.45
N GLY A 221 -5.85 -2.34 -4.30
CA GLY A 221 -4.56 -2.99 -4.14
C GLY A 221 -4.38 -3.65 -2.78
N TYR A 222 -3.21 -4.23 -2.59
CA TYR A 222 -2.75 -4.81 -1.34
C TYR A 222 -2.05 -3.69 -0.54
N TYR A 223 -2.86 -2.93 0.19
CA TYR A 223 -2.45 -1.64 0.75
C TYR A 223 -1.36 -1.69 1.81
N PHE A 224 -0.98 -2.88 2.30
CA PHE A 224 0.06 -3.04 3.32
C PHE A 224 1.40 -3.53 2.74
N ALA A 225 1.45 -3.84 1.46
CA ALA A 225 2.63 -4.39 0.81
C ALA A 225 3.27 -3.39 -0.17
N PRO A 226 4.58 -3.14 -0.12
CA PRO A 226 5.29 -2.42 -1.17
C PRO A 226 5.21 -3.20 -2.49
N LYS A 227 5.14 -2.46 -3.59
CA LYS A 227 5.01 -3.08 -4.90
C LYS A 227 6.22 -3.92 -5.29
N ARG A 228 6.02 -5.22 -5.40
CA ARG A 228 7.10 -6.19 -5.63
C ARG A 228 7.86 -5.93 -6.93
N SER A 229 7.16 -5.54 -7.99
CA SER A 229 7.77 -5.27 -9.30
C SER A 229 8.53 -3.93 -9.38
N TYR A 230 8.50 -3.12 -8.31
CA TYR A 230 9.33 -1.91 -8.16
C TYR A 230 10.58 -2.17 -7.32
N CYS A 231 10.93 -3.41 -7.06
CA CYS A 231 12.09 -3.78 -6.27
C CYS A 231 13.21 -4.36 -7.13
N ALA A 232 14.45 -4.02 -6.80
CA ALA A 232 15.65 -4.59 -7.38
C ALA A 232 16.03 -5.92 -6.72
N THR A 233 15.64 -6.10 -5.46
CA THR A 233 16.00 -7.24 -4.61
C THR A 233 14.75 -8.07 -4.24
N ASP A 234 14.98 -9.19 -3.56
CA ASP A 234 13.90 -10.01 -3.00
C ASP A 234 13.35 -9.47 -1.67
N ASP A 235 13.75 -8.25 -1.28
CA ASP A 235 13.37 -7.63 -0.03
C ASP A 235 12.71 -6.25 -0.24
N PRO A 236 11.42 -6.21 -0.65
CA PRO A 236 10.72 -4.95 -0.90
C PRO A 236 10.64 -4.07 0.35
N GLU A 237 10.56 -4.67 1.51
CA GLU A 237 10.46 -4.00 2.79
C GLU A 237 11.73 -3.20 3.10
N LYS A 238 12.88 -3.86 3.01
CA LYS A 238 14.19 -3.22 3.23
C LYS A 238 14.49 -2.16 2.17
N GLU A 239 14.16 -2.44 0.91
CA GLU A 239 14.42 -1.53 -0.20
C GLU A 239 13.62 -0.24 -0.07
N PHE A 240 12.32 -0.32 0.25
CA PHE A 240 11.50 0.86 0.48
C PHE A 240 11.96 1.65 1.70
N LYS A 241 12.24 1.00 2.83
CA LYS A 241 12.78 1.66 4.04
C LYS A 241 14.11 2.37 3.76
N THR A 242 14.98 1.76 2.96
CA THR A 242 16.26 2.36 2.57
C THR A 242 16.06 3.63 1.76
N LEU A 243 15.10 3.63 0.81
CA LEU A 243 14.75 4.83 0.06
C LEU A 243 14.28 5.95 0.97
N ILE A 244 13.32 5.68 1.88
CA ILE A 244 12.81 6.69 2.82
C ILE A 244 13.93 7.25 3.69
N LYS A 245 14.74 6.40 4.31
CA LYS A 245 15.89 6.82 5.12
C LYS A 245 16.84 7.75 4.35
N LYS A 246 17.17 7.43 3.09
CA LYS A 246 18.04 8.27 2.26
C LYS A 246 17.39 9.58 1.86
N LEU A 247 16.09 9.60 1.61
CA LEU A 247 15.35 10.85 1.36
C LEU A 247 15.41 11.77 2.57
N HIS A 248 15.13 11.24 3.77
CA HIS A 248 15.19 12.02 5.01
C HIS A 248 16.60 12.54 5.30
N GLN A 249 17.65 11.73 5.11
CA GLN A 249 19.05 12.16 5.22
C GLN A 249 19.39 13.31 4.25
N ALA A 250 18.69 13.37 3.11
CA ALA A 250 18.85 14.46 2.15
C ALA A 250 17.95 15.69 2.44
N GLY A 251 17.10 15.63 3.49
CA GLY A 251 16.13 16.67 3.81
C GLY A 251 14.91 16.66 2.89
N ILE A 252 14.58 15.54 2.26
CA ILE A 252 13.45 15.36 1.34
C ILE A 252 12.38 14.52 2.01
N ALA A 253 11.17 15.07 2.13
CA ALA A 253 10.00 14.35 2.60
C ALA A 253 9.42 13.42 1.51
N CYS A 254 8.75 12.34 1.93
CA CYS A 254 8.08 11.41 1.03
C CYS A 254 6.58 11.37 1.30
N ILE A 255 5.79 11.69 0.28
CA ILE A 255 4.34 11.53 0.25
C ILE A 255 4.01 10.36 -0.67
N MET A 256 3.02 9.54 -0.30
CA MET A 256 2.56 8.43 -1.13
C MET A 256 1.11 8.60 -1.54
N GLU A 257 0.82 8.44 -2.83
CA GLU A 257 -0.55 8.35 -3.32
C GLU A 257 -1.17 7.00 -2.95
N MET A 258 -2.39 7.04 -2.42
CA MET A 258 -3.17 5.86 -2.12
C MET A 258 -4.59 6.02 -2.66
N TYR A 259 -5.00 5.11 -3.51
CA TYR A 259 -6.32 5.11 -4.14
C TYR A 259 -7.26 4.11 -3.46
N PHE A 260 -8.39 4.60 -2.96
CA PHE A 260 -9.42 3.80 -2.32
C PHE A 260 -10.76 3.93 -3.07
N PRO A 261 -11.24 2.86 -3.72
CA PRO A 261 -12.54 2.87 -4.38
C PRO A 261 -13.68 3.01 -3.36
N LYS A 262 -14.88 3.31 -3.85
CA LYS A 262 -16.08 3.61 -3.06
C LYS A 262 -16.39 2.55 -1.99
N GLU A 263 -16.14 1.29 -2.30
CA GLU A 263 -16.45 0.14 -1.44
C GLU A 263 -15.35 -0.17 -0.42
N SER A 264 -14.31 0.66 -0.34
CA SER A 264 -13.20 0.45 0.59
C SER A 264 -13.68 0.49 2.05
N ASN A 265 -13.19 -0.47 2.83
CA ASN A 265 -13.46 -0.50 4.27
C ASN A 265 -12.71 0.65 4.97
N PRO A 266 -13.41 1.60 5.64
CA PRO A 266 -12.78 2.76 6.26
C PRO A 266 -11.71 2.42 7.30
N VAL A 267 -11.89 1.32 8.03
CA VAL A 267 -10.94 0.86 9.05
C VAL A 267 -9.66 0.32 8.40
N VAL A 268 -9.80 -0.40 7.29
CA VAL A 268 -8.64 -0.88 6.52
C VAL A 268 -7.87 0.31 5.91
N THR A 269 -8.60 1.31 5.38
CA THR A 269 -7.99 2.55 4.87
C THR A 269 -7.17 3.26 5.96
N LEU A 270 -7.76 3.51 7.12
CA LEU A 270 -7.07 4.14 8.24
C LEU A 270 -5.81 3.34 8.64
N ARG A 271 -5.96 2.04 8.82
CA ARG A 271 -4.86 1.16 9.23
C ARG A 271 -3.74 1.10 8.20
N ALA A 272 -4.05 1.17 6.90
CA ALA A 272 -3.04 1.21 5.86
C ALA A 272 -2.17 2.48 5.99
N LEU A 273 -2.78 3.66 6.16
CA LEU A 273 -2.03 4.90 6.34
C LEU A 273 -1.19 4.88 7.62
N GLN A 274 -1.77 4.44 8.74
CA GLN A 274 -1.05 4.26 10.01
C GLN A 274 0.15 3.33 9.84
N PHE A 275 -0.03 2.21 9.13
CA PHE A 275 1.04 1.24 8.88
C PHE A 275 2.19 1.85 8.08
N TRP A 276 1.91 2.53 6.96
CA TRP A 276 2.96 3.17 6.17
C TRP A 276 3.70 4.26 6.93
N LYS A 277 2.98 5.03 7.75
CA LYS A 277 3.60 6.02 8.62
C LYS A 277 4.51 5.38 9.68
N LEU A 278 3.99 4.43 10.45
CA LEU A 278 4.69 3.86 11.60
C LEU A 278 5.79 2.88 11.20
N TYR A 279 5.59 2.15 10.11
CA TYR A 279 6.49 1.07 9.72
C TYR A 279 7.48 1.48 8.62
N TYR A 280 7.07 2.37 7.73
CA TYR A 280 7.89 2.85 6.62
C TYR A 280 8.31 4.32 6.76
N HIS A 281 7.90 5.02 7.78
CA HIS A 281 8.19 6.43 8.04
C HIS A 281 7.77 7.37 6.89
N VAL A 282 6.68 7.06 6.18
CA VAL A 282 6.12 7.93 5.15
C VAL A 282 5.59 9.22 5.79
N ASP A 283 5.93 10.38 5.24
CA ASP A 283 5.65 11.71 5.82
C ASP A 283 4.25 12.23 5.53
N GLY A 284 3.62 11.67 4.51
CA GLY A 284 2.27 12.11 4.14
C GLY A 284 1.62 11.20 3.11
N PHE A 285 0.34 11.46 2.89
CA PHE A 285 -0.47 10.72 1.92
C PHE A 285 -1.30 11.66 1.07
N HIS A 286 -1.33 11.41 -0.22
CA HIS A 286 -2.31 11.95 -1.13
C HIS A 286 -3.38 10.88 -1.33
N VAL A 287 -4.54 11.08 -0.70
CA VAL A 287 -5.58 10.07 -0.59
C VAL A 287 -6.66 10.33 -1.64
N LEU A 288 -6.86 9.35 -2.52
CA LEU A 288 -7.67 9.45 -3.73
C LEU A 288 -8.82 8.45 -3.71
N GLY A 289 -9.89 8.76 -4.42
CA GLY A 289 -11.02 7.87 -4.63
C GLY A 289 -12.22 8.16 -3.74
N GLU A 290 -13.38 7.62 -4.12
CA GLU A 290 -14.67 7.89 -3.45
C GLU A 290 -14.82 7.19 -2.08
N GLY A 291 -13.96 6.19 -1.80
CA GLY A 291 -13.98 5.42 -0.53
C GLY A 291 -13.11 6.04 0.58
N VAL A 292 -12.66 7.28 0.42
CA VAL A 292 -11.80 7.95 1.39
C VAL A 292 -12.60 8.41 2.61
N PRO A 293 -12.33 7.87 3.82
CA PRO A 293 -13.03 8.28 5.04
C PRO A 293 -12.37 9.53 5.64
N THR A 294 -12.50 10.66 4.96
CA THR A 294 -11.77 11.91 5.25
C THR A 294 -11.88 12.33 6.71
N GLU A 295 -13.08 12.32 7.30
CA GLU A 295 -13.28 12.67 8.71
C GLU A 295 -12.52 11.75 9.66
N LEU A 296 -12.55 10.45 9.41
CA LEU A 296 -11.86 9.46 10.23
C LEU A 296 -10.34 9.70 10.19
N LEU A 297 -9.79 9.97 9.02
CA LEU A 297 -8.36 10.21 8.82
C LEU A 297 -7.92 11.52 9.49
N MET A 298 -8.72 12.60 9.37
CA MET A 298 -8.41 13.90 9.97
C MET A 298 -8.42 13.91 11.51
N HIS A 299 -9.15 12.99 12.13
CA HIS A 299 -9.28 12.91 13.59
C HIS A 299 -8.41 11.83 14.23
N ASP A 300 -7.65 11.08 13.43
CA ASP A 300 -6.79 10.02 13.94
C ASP A 300 -5.55 10.60 14.64
N ALA A 301 -5.32 10.14 15.87
CA ALA A 301 -4.22 10.63 16.71
C ALA A 301 -2.82 10.25 16.15
N ILE A 302 -2.72 9.10 15.48
CA ILE A 302 -1.46 8.64 14.87
C ILE A 302 -1.12 9.50 13.65
N LEU A 303 -2.14 9.91 12.88
CA LEU A 303 -1.96 10.73 11.67
C LEU A 303 -1.91 12.24 11.97
N SER A 304 -1.98 12.68 13.23
CA SER A 304 -2.11 14.10 13.61
C SER A 304 -0.99 15.03 13.14
N ASP A 305 0.21 14.50 12.89
CA ASP A 305 1.38 15.22 12.36
C ASP A 305 1.75 14.79 10.92
N THR A 306 0.87 14.00 10.27
CA THR A 306 1.07 13.46 8.92
C THR A 306 0.42 14.38 7.89
N LYS A 307 1.11 14.71 6.81
CA LYS A 307 0.50 15.45 5.70
C LYS A 307 -0.59 14.63 5.03
N LEU A 308 -1.81 15.16 5.00
CA LEU A 308 -2.95 14.56 4.33
C LEU A 308 -3.42 15.49 3.21
N MET A 309 -3.36 15.01 1.99
CA MET A 309 -3.79 15.73 0.80
C MET A 309 -5.01 15.02 0.21
N PHE A 310 -6.07 15.78 -0.03
CA PHE A 310 -7.33 15.27 -0.57
C PHE A 310 -7.73 16.02 -1.83
N HIS A 311 -8.56 15.39 -2.68
CA HIS A 311 -9.21 16.09 -3.79
C HIS A 311 -10.38 16.92 -3.34
N ASP A 312 -11.12 16.43 -2.35
CA ASP A 312 -12.29 17.08 -1.81
C ASP A 312 -12.45 16.75 -0.32
N PHE A 313 -12.82 17.73 0.48
CA PHE A 313 -13.25 17.57 1.86
C PHE A 313 -14.10 18.77 2.30
N ASN A 314 -14.91 18.58 3.33
CA ASN A 314 -15.73 19.65 3.87
C ASN A 314 -14.87 20.62 4.72
N GLU A 315 -14.51 21.76 4.14
CA GLU A 315 -13.68 22.78 4.79
C GLU A 315 -14.29 23.29 6.11
N ASP A 316 -15.61 23.39 6.20
CA ASP A 316 -16.30 23.83 7.42
C ASP A 316 -15.98 22.93 8.65
N GLN A 317 -15.72 21.67 8.42
CA GLN A 317 -15.36 20.73 9.50
C GLN A 317 -13.95 21.00 10.05
N VAL A 318 -13.03 21.41 9.20
CA VAL A 318 -11.66 21.76 9.59
C VAL A 318 -11.61 23.10 10.31
N ILE A 319 -12.30 24.11 9.77
CA ILE A 319 -12.27 25.49 10.27
C ILE A 319 -13.05 25.62 11.58
N ARG A 320 -14.25 25.07 11.66
CA ARG A 320 -15.14 25.25 12.82
C ARG A 320 -14.68 24.53 14.08
N LYS A 321 -13.97 23.42 13.98
CA LYS A 321 -13.58 22.60 15.14
C LYS A 321 -12.23 22.98 15.76
N LYS A 322 -11.55 24.03 15.29
CA LYS A 322 -10.19 24.40 15.73
C LYS A 322 -9.27 23.15 15.80
N ASN A 323 -9.38 22.30 14.81
CA ASN A 323 -8.68 21.01 14.80
C ASN A 323 -7.16 21.26 14.71
N PRO A 324 -6.35 20.77 15.66
CA PRO A 324 -4.88 20.82 15.56
C PRO A 324 -4.36 20.19 14.27
N ALA A 325 -5.06 19.19 13.74
CA ALA A 325 -4.75 18.52 12.46
C ALA A 325 -4.88 19.46 11.23
N GLY A 326 -5.56 20.60 11.33
CA GLY A 326 -5.72 21.55 10.21
C GLY A 326 -4.41 22.03 9.59
N LYS A 327 -3.30 21.96 10.32
CA LYS A 327 -1.96 22.29 9.81
C LYS A 327 -1.38 21.23 8.87
N CYS A 328 -1.92 20.02 8.90
CA CYS A 328 -1.42 18.88 8.15
C CYS A 328 -2.32 18.51 6.95
N ILE A 329 -3.41 19.25 6.73
CA ILE A 329 -4.40 18.98 5.69
C ILE A 329 -4.26 19.96 4.55
N ALA A 330 -4.31 19.46 3.32
CA ALA A 330 -4.33 20.26 2.10
C ALA A 330 -5.33 19.70 1.10
N GLN A 331 -5.79 20.56 0.19
CA GLN A 331 -6.65 20.19 -0.92
C GLN A 331 -5.97 20.51 -2.24
N TYR A 332 -6.12 19.63 -3.20
CA TYR A 332 -5.75 19.90 -4.57
C TYR A 332 -6.71 20.92 -5.19
N ASN A 333 -6.16 21.96 -5.79
CA ASN A 333 -6.94 22.97 -6.50
C ASN A 333 -6.87 22.75 -8.02
N PRO A 334 -7.86 22.07 -8.63
CA PRO A 334 -7.84 21.80 -10.07
C PRO A 334 -8.03 23.07 -10.91
N GLY A 335 -8.70 24.08 -10.38
CA GLY A 335 -8.84 25.38 -11.06
C GLY A 335 -7.49 26.08 -11.23
N PHE A 336 -6.72 26.19 -10.14
CA PHE A 336 -5.37 26.75 -10.19
C PHE A 336 -4.47 25.94 -11.16
N LEU A 337 -4.53 24.63 -11.14
CA LEU A 337 -3.77 23.78 -12.06
C LEU A 337 -4.10 24.11 -13.52
N GLN A 338 -5.39 24.24 -13.85
CA GLN A 338 -5.83 24.56 -15.21
C GLN A 338 -5.36 25.95 -15.63
N ASP A 339 -5.57 26.96 -14.78
CA ASP A 339 -5.19 28.34 -15.07
C ASP A 339 -3.67 28.47 -15.26
N MET A 340 -2.87 27.84 -14.41
CA MET A 340 -1.41 27.86 -14.53
C MET A 340 -0.92 27.16 -15.80
N ARG A 341 -1.57 26.06 -16.21
CA ARG A 341 -1.25 25.40 -17.47
C ARG A 341 -1.54 26.29 -18.67
N CYS A 342 -2.69 26.94 -18.70
CA CYS A 342 -3.06 27.88 -19.76
C CYS A 342 -2.10 29.08 -19.79
N PHE A 343 -1.74 29.63 -18.63
CA PHE A 343 -0.76 30.71 -18.51
C PHE A 343 0.62 30.32 -19.08
N LEU A 344 1.14 29.17 -18.67
CA LEU A 344 2.46 28.70 -19.13
C LEU A 344 2.49 28.34 -20.63
N LYS A 345 1.35 27.93 -21.19
CA LYS A 345 1.18 27.67 -22.63
C LYS A 345 0.88 28.93 -23.44
N SER A 346 0.66 30.06 -22.76
CA SER A 346 0.26 31.33 -23.40
C SER A 346 -1.06 31.21 -24.17
N ASP A 347 -2.03 30.50 -23.62
CA ASP A 347 -3.38 30.42 -24.20
C ASP A 347 -4.06 31.80 -24.08
N GLU A 348 -4.44 32.44 -25.21
CA GLU A 348 -4.82 33.86 -25.30
C GLU A 348 -5.96 34.25 -24.37
N ASP A 349 -6.96 33.38 -24.17
CA ASP A 349 -8.16 33.67 -23.38
C ASP A 349 -7.95 33.56 -21.86
N MET A 350 -6.82 33.04 -21.41
CA MET A 350 -6.62 32.64 -20.00
C MET A 350 -5.47 33.37 -19.29
N VAL A 351 -4.62 34.09 -20.04
CA VAL A 351 -3.48 34.84 -19.45
C VAL A 351 -3.94 35.89 -18.45
N GLY A 352 -5.06 36.57 -18.72
CA GLY A 352 -5.64 37.54 -17.81
C GLY A 352 -6.28 36.95 -16.57
N ALA A 353 -6.92 35.79 -16.68
CA ALA A 353 -7.58 35.08 -15.56
C ALA A 353 -6.59 34.53 -14.54
N ALA A 354 -5.45 34.01 -14.98
CA ALA A 354 -4.41 33.47 -14.10
C ALA A 354 -3.72 34.55 -13.25
N ALA A 355 -3.72 35.82 -13.69
CA ALA A 355 -3.10 36.91 -12.96
C ALA A 355 -3.93 37.39 -11.74
N TYR A 356 -5.20 36.97 -11.62
CA TYR A 356 -6.13 37.41 -10.57
C TYR A 356 -6.54 36.30 -9.59
N ARG A 357 -5.93 35.11 -9.68
CA ARG A 357 -6.13 33.96 -8.77
C ARG A 357 -4.83 33.61 -8.07
#